data_a9efeb91d9e92f1e7abc066d6f858fdc
#
_entry.id   a9efeb91d9e92f1e7abc066d6f858fdc
#
_cell.length_a   1.000
_cell.length_b   1.000
_cell.length_c   1.000
_cell.angle_alpha   90.00
_cell.angle_beta   90.00
_cell.angle_gamma   90.00
#
_symmetry.space_group_name_H-M   'P 1'
#
loop_
_entity.id
_entity.type
_entity.pdbx_description
1 polymer ?
#
loop_
_entity_poly.entity_id
_entity_poly.type
_entity_poly.pdbx_seq_one_letter_code
_entity_poly.pdbx_strand_id
1 'polypeptide(L)'
;MNPNLALLILSWQVACLFHENETDKLLEGSTSATEAESDTLDAIHDELTPDVSWDDFNNTYAKFKSAKDRAQACVEALKNETPEFKSKVLESMLRVANASREDDNETNVSPEEMDFIQQVREALE
;
A
#
# COMPACT_ATOMS: atom_id res chain seq x y z
N MET A 1 -1.51 -0.03 -16.02
CA MET A 1 -0.76 0.46 -14.86
C MET A 1 0.59 -0.25 -14.78
N ASN A 2 1.63 0.48 -14.47
CA ASN A 2 2.97 -0.06 -14.33
C ASN A 2 3.05 -0.94 -13.08
N PRO A 3 3.67 -2.13 -13.14
CA PRO A 3 3.77 -2.99 -11.95
C PRO A 3 4.46 -2.35 -10.75
N ASN A 4 5.49 -1.54 -11.00
CA ASN A 4 6.17 -0.84 -9.91
C ASN A 4 5.25 0.17 -9.24
N LEU A 5 4.45 0.85 -10.03
CA LEU A 5 3.46 1.78 -9.52
C LEU A 5 2.40 1.05 -8.68
N ALA A 6 1.97 -0.11 -9.18
CA ALA A 6 1.00 -0.93 -8.45
C ALA A 6 1.55 -1.39 -7.09
N LEU A 7 2.82 -1.75 -7.06
CA LEU A 7 3.47 -2.15 -5.81
C LEU A 7 3.43 -1.01 -4.79
N LEU A 8 3.77 0.20 -5.23
CA LEU A 8 3.76 1.35 -4.33
C LEU A 8 2.36 1.69 -3.84
N ILE A 9 1.39 1.62 -4.75
CA ILE A 9 0.01 1.95 -4.39
C ILE A 9 -0.54 0.96 -3.37
N LEU A 10 -0.32 -0.33 -3.58
CA LEU A 10 -0.79 -1.33 -2.62
C LEU A 10 -0.09 -1.18 -1.27
N SER A 11 1.20 -0.89 -1.29
CA SER A 11 1.95 -0.69 -0.05
C SER A 11 1.40 0.48 0.74
N TRP A 12 1.12 1.59 0.06
CA TRP A 12 0.57 2.77 0.71
C TRP A 12 -0.86 2.54 1.17
N GLN A 13 -1.63 1.78 0.41
CA GLN A 13 -3.01 1.51 0.76
C GLN A 13 -3.14 0.78 2.09
N VAL A 14 -2.17 -0.06 2.42
CA VAL A 14 -2.16 -0.72 3.73
C VAL A 14 -2.18 0.32 4.85
N ALA A 15 -1.39 1.38 4.70
CA ALA A 15 -1.31 2.43 5.71
C ALA A 15 -2.61 3.22 5.82
N CYS A 16 -3.37 3.28 4.73
CA CYS A 16 -4.55 4.12 4.66
C CYS A 16 -5.85 3.40 5.00
N LEU A 17 -5.82 2.08 5.17
CA LEU A 17 -7.05 1.31 5.34
C LEU A 17 -7.93 1.79 6.48
N PHE A 18 -7.32 2.03 7.61
CA PHE A 18 -8.07 2.46 8.78
C PHE A 18 -8.79 3.77 8.52
N HIS A 19 -8.12 4.69 7.86
CA HIS A 19 -8.65 6.02 7.64
C HIS A 19 -9.67 6.08 6.51
N GLU A 20 -9.66 5.12 5.61
CA GLU A 20 -10.66 5.09 4.56
C GLU A 20 -12.03 4.70 5.09
N ASN A 21 -12.09 4.14 6.26
CA ASN A 21 -13.35 3.89 6.94
C ASN A 21 -13.83 5.10 7.74
N GLU A 22 -13.01 6.13 7.82
CA GLU A 22 -13.30 7.33 8.56
C GLU A 22 -13.05 8.54 7.67
N THR A 23 -13.82 8.63 6.60
CA THR A 23 -13.58 9.60 5.55
C THR A 23 -13.55 11.04 6.01
N ASP A 24 -14.31 11.38 7.03
CA ASP A 24 -14.34 12.75 7.50
C ASP A 24 -12.96 13.20 7.99
N LYS A 25 -12.22 12.31 8.57
CA LYS A 25 -10.88 12.64 9.06
C LYS A 25 -9.90 12.87 7.94
N LEU A 26 -10.09 12.17 6.84
CA LEU A 26 -9.25 12.37 5.67
C LEU A 26 -9.44 13.76 5.09
N LEU A 27 -10.66 14.25 5.13
CA LEU A 27 -10.98 15.55 4.56
C LEU A 27 -10.37 16.71 5.36
N GLU A 28 -9.95 16.45 6.56
CA GLU A 28 -9.35 17.48 7.39
C GLU A 28 -7.89 17.71 7.07
N GLY A 29 -7.38 17.03 6.08
CA GLY A 29 -6.00 17.24 5.64
C GLY A 29 -4.97 16.52 6.47
N SER A 30 -5.36 15.80 7.49
CA SER A 30 -4.40 15.00 8.22
C SER A 30 -4.05 13.79 7.38
N THR A 31 -2.80 13.42 7.40
CA THR A 31 -2.38 12.23 6.68
C THR A 31 -2.93 11.01 7.40
N SER A 32 -3.33 10.03 6.62
CA SER A 32 -3.79 8.77 7.17
C SER A 32 -2.63 7.92 7.67
N ALA A 33 -1.41 8.31 7.34
CA ALA A 33 -0.23 7.52 7.64
C ALA A 33 0.63 8.23 8.67
N THR A 34 1.35 7.45 9.45
CA THR A 34 2.34 7.98 10.36
C THR A 34 3.59 8.37 9.60
N GLU A 35 4.47 9.12 10.24
CA GLU A 35 5.76 9.46 9.66
C GLU A 35 6.57 8.20 9.36
N ALA A 36 6.50 7.21 10.24
CA ALA A 36 7.21 5.95 10.04
C ALA A 36 6.72 5.23 8.80
N GLU A 37 5.41 5.25 8.55
CA GLU A 37 4.86 4.63 7.36
C GLU A 37 5.31 5.36 6.09
N SER A 38 5.32 6.68 6.16
CA SER A 38 5.76 7.50 5.04
C SER A 38 7.24 7.25 4.73
N ASP A 39 8.07 7.21 5.75
CA ASP A 39 9.50 6.93 5.60
C ASP A 39 9.74 5.55 5.01
N THR A 40 8.93 4.58 5.43
CA THR A 40 9.03 3.23 4.90
C THR A 40 8.65 3.19 3.42
N LEU A 41 7.62 3.91 3.03
CA LEU A 41 7.25 3.96 1.63
C LEU A 41 8.35 4.61 0.78
N ASP A 42 8.97 5.67 1.30
CA ASP A 42 10.11 6.30 0.62
C ASP A 42 11.24 5.30 0.42
N ALA A 43 11.54 4.51 1.44
CA ALA A 43 12.60 3.50 1.34
C ALA A 43 12.25 2.43 0.30
N ILE A 44 11.01 1.98 0.27
CA ILE A 44 10.56 1.01 -0.72
C ILE A 44 10.71 1.59 -2.13
N HIS A 45 10.31 2.84 -2.31
CA HIS A 45 10.46 3.52 -3.58
C HIS A 45 11.92 3.52 -4.03
N ASP A 46 12.82 3.93 -3.14
CA ASP A 46 14.23 4.05 -3.50
C ASP A 46 14.87 2.70 -3.79
N GLU A 47 14.46 1.67 -3.07
CA GLU A 47 15.05 0.34 -3.22
C GLU A 47 14.49 -0.45 -4.38
N LEU A 48 13.19 -0.38 -4.58
CA LEU A 48 12.51 -1.29 -5.50
C LEU A 48 11.94 -0.60 -6.73
N THR A 49 11.54 0.64 -6.61
CA THR A 49 10.82 1.33 -7.68
C THR A 49 11.32 2.75 -7.91
N PRO A 50 12.64 2.94 -8.04
CA PRO A 50 13.16 4.32 -8.14
C PRO A 50 12.71 5.06 -9.40
N ASP A 51 12.25 4.32 -10.40
CA ASP A 51 11.81 4.93 -11.65
C ASP A 51 10.39 5.49 -11.60
N VAL A 52 9.66 5.19 -10.54
CA VAL A 52 8.29 5.68 -10.41
C VAL A 52 8.32 7.14 -9.95
N SER A 53 7.62 7.98 -10.67
CA SER A 53 7.47 9.38 -10.31
C SER A 53 6.40 9.52 -9.24
N TRP A 54 6.66 10.36 -8.23
CA TRP A 54 5.66 10.63 -7.20
C TRP A 54 4.43 11.33 -7.78
N ASP A 55 4.59 12.08 -8.85
CA ASP A 55 3.45 12.68 -9.54
C ASP A 55 2.57 11.61 -10.15
N ASP A 56 3.15 10.61 -10.80
CA ASP A 56 2.39 9.49 -11.34
C ASP A 56 1.71 8.71 -10.23
N PHE A 57 2.41 8.50 -9.13
CA PHE A 57 1.82 7.83 -7.97
C PHE A 57 0.59 8.57 -7.47
N ASN A 58 0.73 9.87 -7.23
CA ASN A 58 -0.36 10.67 -6.70
C ASN A 58 -1.54 10.72 -7.67
N ASN A 59 -1.27 10.90 -8.95
CA ASN A 59 -2.33 11.00 -9.95
C ASN A 59 -3.07 9.69 -10.08
N THR A 60 -2.36 8.59 -10.09
CA THR A 60 -2.98 7.27 -10.22
C THR A 60 -3.76 6.92 -8.96
N TYR A 61 -3.20 7.20 -7.80
CA TYR A 61 -3.86 6.93 -6.54
C TYR A 61 -5.21 7.67 -6.45
N ALA A 62 -5.20 8.93 -6.84
CA ALA A 62 -6.39 9.78 -6.77
C ALA A 62 -7.43 9.45 -7.85
N LYS A 63 -7.04 8.73 -8.87
CA LYS A 63 -7.92 8.37 -9.98
C LYS A 63 -9.06 7.46 -9.54
N PHE A 64 -8.83 6.64 -8.54
CA PHE A 64 -9.80 5.67 -8.07
C PHE A 64 -10.58 6.24 -6.90
N LYS A 65 -11.89 6.02 -6.91
CA LYS A 65 -12.77 6.58 -5.89
C LYS A 65 -12.86 5.74 -4.64
N SER A 66 -12.52 4.47 -4.73
CA SER A 66 -12.58 3.60 -3.58
C SER A 66 -11.31 2.78 -3.46
N ALA A 67 -11.02 2.38 -2.23
CA ALA A 67 -9.87 1.53 -1.95
C ALA A 67 -10.00 0.20 -2.68
N LYS A 68 -11.21 -0.33 -2.75
CA LYS A 68 -11.45 -1.60 -3.41
C LYS A 68 -11.13 -1.52 -4.90
N ASP A 69 -11.58 -0.48 -5.58
CA ASP A 69 -11.32 -0.33 -7.01
C ASP A 69 -9.83 -0.13 -7.27
N ARG A 70 -9.18 0.63 -6.41
CA ARG A 70 -7.75 0.89 -6.52
C ARG A 70 -6.96 -0.41 -6.37
N ALA A 71 -7.28 -1.18 -5.35
CA ALA A 71 -6.61 -2.45 -5.11
C ALA A 71 -6.83 -3.42 -6.25
N GLN A 72 -8.04 -3.47 -6.77
CA GLN A 72 -8.36 -4.37 -7.87
C GLN A 72 -7.55 -4.02 -9.12
N ALA A 73 -7.44 -2.74 -9.43
CA ALA A 73 -6.65 -2.30 -10.58
C ALA A 73 -5.17 -2.68 -10.41
N CYS A 74 -4.66 -2.54 -9.20
CA CYS A 74 -3.27 -2.90 -8.92
C CYS A 74 -3.05 -4.41 -9.07
N VAL A 75 -3.98 -5.21 -8.57
CA VAL A 75 -3.90 -6.67 -8.70
C VAL A 75 -3.91 -7.07 -10.18
N GLU A 76 -4.78 -6.45 -10.97
CA GLU A 76 -4.83 -6.74 -12.40
C GLU A 76 -3.50 -6.44 -13.08
N ALA A 77 -2.85 -5.37 -12.68
CA ALA A 77 -1.55 -5.00 -13.23
C ALA A 77 -0.44 -5.97 -12.84
N LEU A 78 -0.63 -6.70 -11.75
CA LEU A 78 0.41 -7.58 -11.20
C LEU A 78 0.19 -9.06 -11.50
N LYS A 79 -0.95 -9.43 -12.03
CA LYS A 79 -1.30 -10.84 -12.21
C LYS A 79 -0.30 -11.64 -13.02
N ASN A 80 0.31 -11.01 -14.00
CA ASN A 80 1.22 -11.69 -14.90
C ASN A 80 2.69 -11.52 -14.53
N GLU A 81 2.96 -10.92 -13.39
CA GLU A 81 4.32 -10.73 -12.93
C GLU A 81 4.90 -12.03 -12.38
N THR A 82 6.23 -12.05 -12.25
CA THR A 82 6.90 -13.23 -11.73
C THR A 82 6.55 -13.48 -10.28
N PRO A 83 6.67 -14.72 -9.79
CA PRO A 83 6.47 -14.99 -8.37
C PRO A 83 7.36 -14.17 -7.47
N GLU A 84 8.60 -13.91 -7.90
CA GLU A 84 9.51 -13.08 -7.12
C GLU A 84 8.98 -11.67 -6.97
N PHE A 85 8.46 -11.09 -8.05
CA PHE A 85 7.91 -9.75 -7.99
C PHE A 85 6.68 -9.70 -7.09
N LYS A 86 5.80 -10.70 -7.21
CA LYS A 86 4.62 -10.78 -6.37
C LYS A 86 5.00 -10.87 -4.89
N SER A 87 6.06 -11.62 -4.58
CA SER A 87 6.56 -11.70 -3.22
C SER A 87 7.04 -10.34 -2.72
N LYS A 88 7.71 -9.59 -3.58
CA LYS A 88 8.17 -8.24 -3.21
C LYS A 88 7.00 -7.32 -2.90
N VAL A 89 5.91 -7.44 -3.65
CA VAL A 89 4.70 -6.66 -3.39
C VAL A 89 4.20 -6.94 -1.98
N LEU A 90 4.08 -8.22 -1.63
CA LEU A 90 3.56 -8.60 -0.32
C LEU A 90 4.51 -8.19 0.80
N GLU A 91 5.82 -8.34 0.58
CA GLU A 91 6.81 -7.91 1.56
C GLU A 91 6.74 -6.40 1.79
N SER A 92 6.56 -5.64 0.72
CA SER A 92 6.45 -4.20 0.83
C SER A 92 5.22 -3.79 1.62
N MET A 93 4.10 -4.45 1.35
CA MET A 93 2.88 -4.20 2.11
C MET A 93 3.09 -4.49 3.59
N LEU A 94 3.76 -5.60 3.91
CA LEU A 94 4.04 -5.95 5.29
C LEU A 94 4.98 -4.95 5.96
N ARG A 95 5.96 -4.45 5.23
CA ARG A 95 6.87 -3.44 5.77
C ARG A 95 6.11 -2.20 6.20
N VAL A 96 5.19 -1.73 5.36
CA VAL A 96 4.40 -0.55 5.69
C VAL A 96 3.46 -0.86 6.86
N ALA A 97 2.84 -2.03 6.86
CA ALA A 97 1.94 -2.41 7.94
C ALA A 97 2.67 -2.45 9.28
N ASN A 98 3.88 -2.99 9.30
CA ASN A 98 4.68 -3.04 10.52
C ASN A 98 5.15 -1.65 10.95
N ALA A 99 5.40 -0.78 10.00
CA ALA A 99 5.85 0.57 10.31
C ALA A 99 4.76 1.44 10.91
N SER A 100 3.50 1.05 10.72
CA SER A 100 2.39 1.82 11.28
C SER A 100 2.35 1.77 12.80
N ARG A 101 3.12 0.89 13.39
CA ARG A 101 3.12 0.70 14.82
C ARG A 101 4.31 1.41 15.43
N GLU A 102 4.05 2.37 16.29
CA GLU A 102 5.10 3.17 16.90
C GLU A 102 5.39 2.79 18.33
N ASP A 103 4.54 2.02 18.94
CA ASP A 103 4.72 1.62 20.33
C ASP A 103 5.18 0.18 20.41
N ASP A 104 5.30 -0.31 21.63
CA ASP A 104 5.88 -1.62 21.89
C ASP A 104 4.89 -2.76 21.79
N ASN A 105 3.82 -2.58 21.12
CA ASN A 105 2.84 -3.65 20.95
C ASN A 105 3.45 -4.82 20.20
N GLU A 106 3.05 -6.00 20.60
CA GLU A 106 3.60 -7.22 20.04
C GLU A 106 3.17 -7.46 18.62
N THR A 107 1.96 -7.06 18.27
CA THR A 107 1.47 -7.19 16.92
C THR A 107 1.46 -5.84 16.26
N ASN A 108 2.24 -5.73 15.22
CA ASN A 108 2.35 -4.47 14.50
C ASN A 108 1.33 -4.31 13.39
N VAL A 109 0.60 -5.36 13.08
CA VAL A 109 -0.31 -5.36 11.95
C VAL A 109 -1.72 -5.56 12.45
N SER A 110 -2.62 -4.66 12.10
CA SER A 110 -4.01 -4.77 12.50
C SER A 110 -4.71 -5.89 11.75
N PRO A 111 -5.84 -6.39 12.27
CA PRO A 111 -6.61 -7.41 11.54
C PRO A 111 -7.05 -6.92 10.15
N GLU A 112 -7.41 -5.65 10.01
CA GLU A 112 -7.82 -5.12 8.72
C GLU A 112 -6.67 -5.11 7.73
N GLU A 113 -5.47 -4.76 8.20
CA GLU A 113 -4.29 -4.77 7.36
C GLU A 113 -3.94 -6.18 6.93
N MET A 114 -4.01 -7.14 7.84
CA MET A 114 -3.75 -8.53 7.50
C MET A 114 -4.76 -9.08 6.51
N ASP A 115 -6.03 -8.74 6.71
CA ASP A 115 -7.07 -9.16 5.77
C ASP A 115 -6.81 -8.62 4.37
N PHE A 116 -6.43 -7.35 4.28
CA PHE A 116 -6.15 -6.74 3.00
C PHE A 116 -4.96 -7.42 2.32
N ILE A 117 -3.88 -7.62 3.06
CA ILE A 117 -2.69 -8.28 2.52
C ILE A 117 -3.03 -9.69 2.06
N GLN A 118 -3.82 -10.40 2.85
CA GLN A 118 -4.22 -11.77 2.50
C GLN A 118 -5.08 -11.79 1.24
N GLN A 119 -5.99 -10.85 1.10
CA GLN A 119 -6.82 -10.76 -0.10
C GLN A 119 -5.97 -10.52 -1.35
N VAL A 120 -4.98 -9.62 -1.25
CA VAL A 120 -4.08 -9.36 -2.35
C VAL A 120 -3.27 -10.60 -2.69
N ARG A 121 -2.77 -11.27 -1.66
CA ARG A 121 -1.99 -12.49 -1.83
C ARG A 121 -2.79 -13.55 -2.59
N GLU A 122 -4.01 -13.78 -2.16
CA GLU A 122 -4.87 -14.78 -2.82
C GLU A 122 -5.17 -14.39 -4.25
N ALA A 123 -5.38 -13.11 -4.49
CA ALA A 123 -5.69 -12.64 -5.83
C ALA A 123 -4.49 -12.76 -6.77
N LEU A 124 -3.28 -12.72 -6.24
CA LEU A 124 -2.06 -12.83 -7.05
C LEU A 124 -1.63 -14.28 -7.27
N GLU A 125 -2.14 -15.19 -6.49
CA GLU A 125 -1.87 -16.62 -6.71
C GLU A 125 -2.63 -17.14 -7.94
#